data_cf0e597f7b6037e9f54932f2442d6e51
#
_entry.id   cf0e597f7b6037e9f54932f2442d6e51
#
_cell.length_a   1.000
_cell.length_b   1.000
_cell.length_c   1.000
_cell.angle_alpha   90.00
_cell.angle_beta   90.00
_cell.angle_gamma   90.00
#
_symmetry.space_group_name_H-M   'P 1'
#
loop_
_entity.id
_entity.type
_entity.pdbx_description
1 polymer ?
#
loop_
_entity_poly.entity_id
_entity_poly.type
_entity_poly.pdbx_seq_one_letter_code
_entity_poly.pdbx_strand_id
1 'polypeptide(L)'
;MNILHLFCDIDDFYQFFEPHWKQFQFASLERKRNRESSLAVSEVMTLIVLFHASAYRNFKSYYTEHVLKHLAGEFPHLVSYNRFVELMSSAMIPLCCYLETRKGQCSGISFIDSTALKVCHNRRIYSHKVFETSARRGKTSVDWFYGFKLHLVVNDQGELLSLRLTAGNVDDRRPVERLIKELFGKLFADKGYISRVLFERLFFNDERQLQLITKLKKGMKNRLMPLFDKIMLRKRSIIESVIDQLKNISQIEHTRHRSAVNFFVNLIAGLIAYTWREKKPSLNIHFKDQVLLPEVVI
;
A
#
# COMPACT_ATOMS: atom_id res chain seq x y z
N MET A 1 10.59 -15.90 -0.47
CA MET A 1 9.25 -16.13 0.16
C MET A 1 8.95 -17.62 0.04
N ASN A 2 8.70 -18.30 1.15
CA ASN A 2 8.32 -19.72 1.18
C ASN A 2 6.82 -19.83 0.88
N ILE A 3 6.43 -20.64 -0.11
CA ILE A 3 5.05 -20.79 -0.58
C ILE A 3 4.15 -21.41 0.49
N LEU A 4 4.63 -22.43 1.18
CA LEU A 4 3.87 -23.13 2.23
C LEU A 4 3.58 -22.18 3.40
N HIS A 5 4.58 -21.43 3.84
CA HIS A 5 4.41 -20.48 4.94
C HIS A 5 3.43 -19.37 4.55
N LEU A 6 3.52 -18.84 3.32
CA LEU A 6 2.57 -17.84 2.83
C LEU A 6 1.16 -18.40 2.75
N PHE A 7 0.99 -19.62 2.22
CA PHE A 7 -0.30 -20.25 2.11
C PHE A 7 -0.95 -20.48 3.47
N CYS A 8 -0.21 -21.07 4.43
CA CYS A 8 -0.75 -21.33 5.76
C CYS A 8 -1.20 -20.02 6.44
N ASP A 9 -0.39 -18.97 6.42
CA ASP A 9 -0.74 -17.67 7.03
C ASP A 9 -1.99 -17.05 6.39
N ILE A 10 -2.13 -17.13 5.05
CA ILE A 10 -3.31 -16.64 4.33
C ILE A 10 -4.53 -17.53 4.60
N ASP A 11 -4.36 -18.83 4.66
CA ASP A 11 -5.46 -19.78 4.87
C ASP A 11 -6.00 -19.70 6.30
N ASP A 12 -5.13 -19.65 7.30
CA ASP A 12 -5.50 -19.43 8.71
C ASP A 12 -6.29 -18.13 8.87
N PHE A 13 -5.83 -17.04 8.24
CA PHE A 13 -6.57 -15.79 8.18
C PHE A 13 -7.93 -15.98 7.51
N TYR A 14 -7.98 -16.66 6.36
CA TYR A 14 -9.22 -16.80 5.59
C TYR A 14 -10.25 -17.66 6.31
N GLN A 15 -9.84 -18.73 6.98
CA GLN A 15 -10.72 -19.58 7.79
C GLN A 15 -11.38 -18.78 8.93
N PHE A 16 -10.65 -17.85 9.55
CA PHE A 16 -11.22 -16.93 10.54
C PHE A 16 -12.14 -15.88 9.88
N PHE A 17 -11.75 -15.31 8.75
CA PHE A 17 -12.46 -14.23 8.07
C PHE A 17 -13.77 -14.68 7.43
N GLU A 18 -13.81 -15.84 6.77
CA GLU A 18 -14.92 -16.27 5.92
C GLU A 18 -16.26 -16.38 6.66
N PRO A 19 -16.37 -16.98 7.87
CA PRO A 19 -17.64 -17.06 8.61
C PRO A 19 -18.23 -15.67 8.91
N HIS A 20 -17.38 -14.74 9.35
CA HIS A 20 -17.79 -13.36 9.65
C HIS A 20 -18.24 -12.62 8.39
N TRP A 21 -17.54 -12.82 7.28
CA TRP A 21 -17.89 -12.25 6.00
C TRP A 21 -19.21 -12.79 5.44
N LYS A 22 -19.44 -14.10 5.53
CA LYS A 22 -20.72 -14.73 5.16
C LYS A 22 -21.88 -14.17 6.00
N GLN A 23 -21.69 -14.03 7.29
CA GLN A 23 -22.69 -13.45 8.19
C GLN A 23 -23.02 -12.00 7.78
N PHE A 24 -22.04 -11.19 7.49
CA PHE A 24 -22.22 -9.82 7.01
C PHE A 24 -22.97 -9.76 5.68
N GLN A 25 -22.67 -10.65 4.73
CA GLN A 25 -23.35 -10.74 3.43
C GLN A 25 -24.83 -11.15 3.59
N PHE A 26 -25.13 -12.06 4.51
CA PHE A 26 -26.51 -12.47 4.80
C PHE A 26 -27.34 -11.31 5.36
N ALA A 27 -26.77 -10.47 6.20
CA ALA A 27 -27.44 -9.30 6.76
C ALA A 27 -27.73 -8.23 5.69
N SER A 28 -26.92 -8.13 4.62
CA SER A 28 -27.08 -7.14 3.55
C SER A 28 -28.05 -7.50 2.44
N LEU A 29 -28.78 -8.64 2.54
CA LEU A 29 -29.78 -9.12 1.55
C LEU A 29 -29.24 -9.37 0.12
N GLU A 30 -27.96 -9.27 -0.13
CA GLU A 30 -27.36 -9.55 -1.43
C GLU A 30 -27.08 -11.05 -1.62
N ARG A 31 -28.12 -11.87 -1.81
CA ARG A 31 -27.97 -13.28 -2.18
C ARG A 31 -27.58 -13.43 -3.64
N LYS A 32 -26.28 -13.43 -3.94
CA LYS A 32 -25.78 -14.00 -5.20
C LYS A 32 -25.58 -15.50 -5.01
N ARG A 33 -26.23 -16.31 -5.86
CA ARG A 33 -26.05 -17.76 -5.90
C ARG A 33 -24.61 -18.05 -6.36
N ASN A 34 -23.68 -18.20 -5.42
CA ASN A 34 -22.31 -18.57 -5.73
C ASN A 34 -22.20 -20.09 -5.84
N ARG A 35 -21.83 -20.57 -7.03
CA ARG A 35 -21.36 -21.94 -7.20
C ARG A 35 -19.94 -22.01 -6.62
N GLU A 36 -19.72 -22.91 -5.70
CA GLU A 36 -18.40 -23.14 -5.13
C GLU A 36 -17.38 -23.41 -6.24
N SER A 37 -16.23 -22.78 -6.15
CA SER A 37 -15.11 -23.02 -7.05
C SER A 37 -14.28 -24.18 -6.52
N SER A 38 -13.70 -24.98 -7.42
CA SER A 38 -12.73 -26.02 -7.05
C SER A 38 -11.47 -25.43 -6.40
N LEU A 39 -11.08 -24.23 -6.79
CA LEU A 39 -9.95 -23.50 -6.21
C LEU A 39 -10.46 -22.61 -5.07
N ALA A 40 -9.91 -22.77 -3.87
CA ALA A 40 -10.27 -21.99 -2.68
C ALA A 40 -9.85 -20.51 -2.83
N VAL A 41 -10.54 -19.62 -2.12
CA VAL A 41 -10.20 -18.18 -2.17
C VAL A 41 -8.82 -17.93 -1.56
N SER A 42 -8.42 -18.66 -0.52
CA SER A 42 -7.08 -18.59 0.07
C SER A 42 -5.98 -19.01 -0.92
N GLU A 43 -6.24 -20.03 -1.75
CA GLU A 43 -5.34 -20.43 -2.84
C GLU A 43 -5.23 -19.32 -3.91
N VAL A 44 -6.37 -18.71 -4.29
CA VAL A 44 -6.39 -17.57 -5.21
C VAL A 44 -5.57 -16.41 -4.65
N MET A 45 -5.77 -16.05 -3.38
CA MET A 45 -5.01 -14.98 -2.70
C MET A 45 -3.50 -15.28 -2.72
N THR A 46 -3.12 -16.50 -2.35
CA THR A 46 -1.72 -16.95 -2.30
C THR A 46 -1.06 -16.83 -3.68
N LEU A 47 -1.70 -17.34 -4.72
CA LEU A 47 -1.15 -17.30 -6.09
C LEU A 47 -0.99 -15.86 -6.61
N ILE A 48 -1.92 -14.96 -6.28
CA ILE A 48 -1.80 -13.55 -6.68
C ILE A 48 -0.65 -12.86 -5.92
N VAL A 49 -0.50 -13.12 -4.61
CA VAL A 49 0.60 -12.54 -3.82
C VAL A 49 1.96 -13.07 -4.29
N LEU A 50 2.06 -14.37 -4.58
CA LEU A 50 3.28 -14.99 -5.12
C LEU A 50 3.70 -14.40 -6.47
N PHE A 51 2.76 -14.00 -7.32
CA PHE A 51 3.08 -13.29 -8.56
C PHE A 51 3.97 -12.09 -8.32
N HIS A 52 3.65 -11.27 -7.31
CA HIS A 52 4.40 -10.06 -6.96
C HIS A 52 5.75 -10.33 -6.28
N ALA A 53 5.97 -11.55 -5.81
CA ALA A 53 7.26 -12.02 -5.31
C ALA A 53 8.09 -12.73 -6.38
N SER A 54 7.50 -13.00 -7.55
CA SER A 54 8.14 -13.68 -8.67
C SER A 54 8.88 -12.70 -9.60
N ALA A 55 9.74 -13.22 -10.47
CA ALA A 55 10.41 -12.45 -11.52
C ALA A 55 9.51 -12.16 -12.75
N TYR A 56 8.30 -12.70 -12.78
CA TYR A 56 7.39 -12.52 -13.91
C TYR A 56 6.78 -11.13 -13.94
N ARG A 57 6.81 -10.48 -15.11
CA ARG A 57 6.18 -9.17 -15.33
C ARG A 57 4.74 -9.25 -15.84
N ASN A 58 4.32 -10.42 -16.32
CA ASN A 58 3.00 -10.65 -16.92
C ASN A 58 2.30 -11.77 -16.17
N PHE A 59 1.12 -11.47 -15.60
CA PHE A 59 0.36 -12.44 -14.83
C PHE A 59 -0.04 -13.68 -15.66
N LYS A 60 -0.38 -13.50 -16.95
CA LYS A 60 -0.71 -14.63 -17.82
C LYS A 60 0.48 -15.59 -17.96
N SER A 61 1.67 -15.06 -18.26
CA SER A 61 2.89 -15.89 -18.37
C SER A 61 3.24 -16.56 -17.04
N TYR A 62 3.12 -15.83 -15.91
CA TYR A 62 3.29 -16.42 -14.59
C TYR A 62 2.34 -17.61 -14.37
N TYR A 63 1.05 -17.42 -14.66
CA TYR A 63 0.06 -18.47 -14.43
C TYR A 63 0.26 -19.66 -15.36
N THR A 64 0.43 -19.43 -16.69
CA THR A 64 0.53 -20.50 -17.67
C THR A 64 1.86 -21.23 -17.68
N GLU A 65 2.97 -20.53 -17.41
CA GLU A 65 4.31 -21.11 -17.52
C GLU A 65 4.88 -21.56 -16.17
N HIS A 66 4.43 -20.98 -15.08
CA HIS A 66 4.92 -21.32 -13.75
C HIS A 66 3.87 -22.05 -12.92
N VAL A 67 2.70 -21.44 -12.68
CA VAL A 67 1.68 -22.04 -11.80
C VAL A 67 1.19 -23.38 -12.34
N LEU A 68 0.69 -23.40 -13.58
CA LEU A 68 0.13 -24.64 -14.16
C LEU A 68 1.18 -25.75 -14.38
N LYS A 69 2.47 -25.40 -14.57
CA LYS A 69 3.51 -26.40 -14.85
C LYS A 69 4.27 -26.86 -13.61
N HIS A 70 4.44 -25.99 -12.62
CA HIS A 70 5.36 -26.26 -11.51
C HIS A 70 4.68 -26.26 -10.14
N LEU A 71 3.47 -25.70 -10.00
CA LEU A 71 2.75 -25.63 -8.72
C LEU A 71 1.49 -26.51 -8.69
N ALA A 72 1.31 -27.38 -9.69
CA ALA A 72 0.15 -28.29 -9.73
C ALA A 72 0.16 -29.34 -8.60
N GLY A 73 1.33 -29.65 -8.02
CA GLY A 73 1.46 -30.53 -6.88
C GLY A 73 0.97 -29.89 -5.59
N GLU A 74 1.23 -28.58 -5.41
CA GLU A 74 0.81 -27.80 -4.25
C GLU A 74 -0.65 -27.34 -4.36
N PHE A 75 -1.15 -27.14 -5.58
CA PHE A 75 -2.52 -26.68 -5.87
C PHE A 75 -3.21 -27.68 -6.83
N PRO A 76 -3.78 -28.79 -6.34
CA PRO A 76 -4.30 -29.85 -7.17
C PRO A 76 -5.56 -29.47 -7.97
N HIS A 77 -6.25 -28.39 -7.60
CA HIS A 77 -7.50 -27.97 -8.22
C HIS A 77 -7.35 -26.70 -9.09
N LEU A 78 -6.17 -26.52 -9.70
CA LEU A 78 -5.93 -25.39 -10.59
C LEU A 78 -6.95 -25.33 -11.73
N VAL A 79 -7.38 -24.13 -12.03
CA VAL A 79 -8.37 -23.83 -13.08
C VAL A 79 -7.69 -23.23 -14.33
N SER A 80 -8.43 -23.07 -15.43
CA SER A 80 -7.91 -22.35 -16.59
C SER A 80 -7.58 -20.89 -16.23
N TYR A 81 -6.64 -20.27 -16.97
CA TYR A 81 -6.27 -18.88 -16.79
C TYR A 81 -7.48 -17.92 -16.80
N ASN A 82 -8.40 -18.10 -17.74
CA ASN A 82 -9.59 -17.24 -17.83
C ASN A 82 -10.46 -17.38 -16.57
N ARG A 83 -10.67 -18.63 -16.12
CA ARG A 83 -11.43 -18.88 -14.89
C ARG A 83 -10.73 -18.31 -13.65
N PHE A 84 -9.40 -18.40 -13.58
CA PHE A 84 -8.65 -17.77 -12.48
C PHE A 84 -8.84 -16.25 -12.45
N VAL A 85 -8.78 -15.58 -13.62
CA VAL A 85 -9.01 -14.13 -13.71
C VAL A 85 -10.41 -13.72 -13.25
N GLU A 86 -11.43 -14.57 -13.49
CA GLU A 86 -12.78 -14.34 -12.95
C GLU A 86 -12.80 -14.46 -11.41
N LEU A 87 -12.11 -15.47 -10.87
CA LEU A 87 -12.02 -15.72 -9.42
C LEU A 87 -11.25 -14.64 -8.67
N MET A 88 -10.31 -13.94 -9.33
CA MET A 88 -9.54 -12.86 -8.68
C MET A 88 -10.43 -11.82 -7.99
N SER A 89 -11.61 -11.55 -8.55
CA SER A 89 -12.55 -10.56 -7.96
C SER A 89 -13.06 -10.96 -6.58
N SER A 90 -13.20 -12.26 -6.29
CA SER A 90 -13.63 -12.75 -4.98
C SER A 90 -12.58 -12.54 -3.89
N ALA A 91 -11.31 -12.44 -4.27
CA ALA A 91 -10.21 -12.21 -3.35
C ALA A 91 -10.05 -10.73 -2.92
N MET A 92 -10.77 -9.77 -3.53
CA MET A 92 -10.55 -8.34 -3.28
C MET A 92 -10.76 -7.96 -1.80
N ILE A 93 -11.90 -8.29 -1.23
CA ILE A 93 -12.21 -7.94 0.17
C ILE A 93 -11.34 -8.73 1.16
N PRO A 94 -11.18 -10.07 1.03
CA PRO A 94 -10.25 -10.81 1.87
C PRO A 94 -8.83 -10.27 1.84
N LEU A 95 -8.27 -9.92 0.65
CA LEU A 95 -6.95 -9.32 0.53
C LEU A 95 -6.86 -7.96 1.23
N CYS A 96 -7.90 -7.11 1.15
CA CYS A 96 -7.93 -5.85 1.88
C CYS A 96 -7.83 -6.09 3.39
N CYS A 97 -8.66 -6.99 3.93
CA CYS A 97 -8.66 -7.32 5.35
C CYS A 97 -7.34 -7.99 5.79
N TYR A 98 -6.80 -8.87 4.97
CA TYR A 98 -5.50 -9.50 5.24
C TYR A 98 -4.36 -8.48 5.25
N LEU A 99 -4.36 -7.49 4.33
CA LEU A 99 -3.36 -6.42 4.36
C LEU A 99 -3.39 -5.62 5.68
N GLU A 100 -4.57 -5.41 6.27
CA GLU A 100 -4.68 -4.72 7.57
C GLU A 100 -3.95 -5.50 8.67
N THR A 101 -4.01 -6.85 8.69
CA THR A 101 -3.29 -7.68 9.67
C THR A 101 -1.77 -7.68 9.45
N ARG A 102 -1.30 -7.29 8.27
CA ARG A 102 0.12 -7.28 7.88
C ARG A 102 0.79 -5.92 8.02
N LYS A 103 0.08 -4.90 8.49
CA LYS A 103 0.65 -3.58 8.76
C LYS A 103 1.62 -3.62 9.92
N GLY A 104 2.62 -2.75 9.87
CA GLY A 104 3.55 -2.54 10.97
C GLY A 104 2.92 -1.75 12.12
N GLN A 105 3.66 -1.63 13.20
CA GLN A 105 3.28 -0.82 14.37
C GLN A 105 3.95 0.56 14.33
N CYS A 106 3.25 1.57 14.82
CA CYS A 106 3.80 2.91 14.95
C CYS A 106 4.88 2.93 16.04
N SER A 107 6.10 3.32 15.67
CA SER A 107 7.24 3.47 16.58
C SER A 107 7.39 4.88 17.17
N GLY A 108 6.49 5.81 16.82
CA GLY A 108 6.62 7.25 17.10
C GLY A 108 7.43 8.00 16.04
N ILE A 109 8.00 7.32 15.06
CA ILE A 109 8.71 7.89 13.91
C ILE A 109 8.03 7.38 12.64
N SER A 110 7.45 8.29 11.87
CA SER A 110 6.72 7.93 10.65
C SER A 110 7.11 8.85 9.50
N PHE A 111 7.07 8.31 8.29
CA PHE A 111 7.35 9.04 7.04
C PHE A 111 6.15 8.94 6.12
N ILE A 112 5.74 10.07 5.53
CA ILE A 112 4.62 10.11 4.58
C ILE A 112 5.10 10.60 3.22
N ASP A 113 4.59 9.95 2.18
CA ASP A 113 4.75 10.39 0.79
C ASP A 113 3.62 9.86 -0.09
N SER A 114 3.55 10.36 -1.31
CA SER A 114 2.60 9.89 -2.33
C SER A 114 3.34 9.51 -3.62
N THR A 115 2.81 8.53 -4.33
CA THR A 115 3.31 8.15 -5.64
C THR A 115 2.19 8.00 -6.64
N ALA A 116 2.46 8.42 -7.89
CA ALA A 116 1.53 8.24 -9.00
C ALA A 116 1.49 6.77 -9.43
N LEU A 117 0.29 6.26 -9.67
CA LEU A 117 0.02 4.99 -10.35
C LEU A 117 -0.65 5.28 -11.68
N LYS A 118 0.10 5.17 -12.76
CA LYS A 118 -0.38 5.42 -14.12
C LYS A 118 -1.22 4.24 -14.61
N VAL A 119 -2.41 4.50 -15.11
CA VAL A 119 -3.30 3.44 -15.65
C VAL A 119 -3.24 3.32 -17.17
N CYS A 120 -2.80 4.37 -17.85
CA CYS A 120 -2.50 4.35 -19.29
C CYS A 120 -1.54 5.49 -19.68
N HIS A 121 -1.00 5.42 -20.88
CA HIS A 121 -0.22 6.51 -21.45
C HIS A 121 -1.14 7.72 -21.77
N ASN A 122 -0.66 8.95 -21.60
CA ASN A 122 -1.45 10.19 -21.77
C ASN A 122 -2.18 10.29 -23.10
N ARG A 123 -1.60 9.77 -24.21
CA ARG A 123 -2.24 9.74 -25.55
C ARG A 123 -3.49 8.86 -25.60
N ARG A 124 -3.67 7.94 -24.64
CA ARG A 124 -4.77 6.96 -24.61
C ARG A 124 -5.89 7.32 -23.65
N ILE A 125 -5.84 8.47 -23.00
CA ILE A 125 -6.83 8.88 -21.98
C ILE A 125 -8.25 8.81 -22.54
N TYR A 126 -8.48 9.37 -23.71
CA TYR A 126 -9.81 9.44 -24.33
C TYR A 126 -10.37 8.08 -24.78
N SER A 127 -9.51 7.11 -25.05
CA SER A 127 -9.91 5.73 -25.42
C SER A 127 -9.97 4.78 -24.23
N HIS A 128 -9.57 5.23 -23.03
CA HIS A 128 -9.45 4.39 -21.84
C HIS A 128 -10.73 4.40 -21.01
N LYS A 129 -11.58 3.38 -21.21
CA LYS A 129 -12.91 3.30 -20.57
C LYS A 129 -12.89 2.70 -19.16
N VAL A 130 -11.93 1.81 -18.84
CA VAL A 130 -11.92 1.02 -17.59
C VAL A 130 -11.96 1.88 -16.33
N PHE A 131 -11.27 3.02 -16.33
CA PHE A 131 -11.16 3.91 -15.19
C PHE A 131 -11.73 5.32 -15.45
N GLU A 132 -12.59 5.46 -16.44
CA GLU A 132 -13.15 6.75 -16.86
C GLU A 132 -13.84 7.51 -15.71
N THR A 133 -14.54 6.78 -14.83
CA THR A 133 -15.26 7.37 -13.70
C THR A 133 -14.37 7.62 -12.48
N SER A 134 -13.26 6.87 -12.31
CA SER A 134 -12.48 6.83 -11.06
C SER A 134 -11.09 7.44 -11.17
N ALA A 135 -10.38 7.25 -12.29
CA ALA A 135 -9.08 7.88 -12.50
C ALA A 135 -9.21 9.34 -12.93
N ARG A 136 -8.20 10.15 -12.65
CA ARG A 136 -8.12 11.55 -13.07
C ARG A 136 -6.70 11.90 -13.51
N ARG A 137 -6.60 12.95 -14.32
CA ARG A 137 -5.33 13.52 -14.74
C ARG A 137 -4.69 14.26 -13.57
N GLY A 138 -3.51 13.85 -13.17
CA GLY A 138 -2.70 14.49 -12.13
C GLY A 138 -1.37 15.00 -12.67
N LYS A 139 -0.67 15.78 -11.88
CA LYS A 139 0.66 16.31 -12.18
C LYS A 139 1.64 15.86 -11.10
N THR A 140 2.78 15.32 -11.50
CA THR A 140 3.95 15.13 -10.63
C THR A 140 4.92 16.30 -10.82
N SER A 141 6.04 16.30 -10.12
CA SER A 141 7.14 17.27 -10.35
C SER A 141 7.75 17.16 -11.76
N VAL A 142 7.62 16.00 -12.39
CA VAL A 142 8.28 15.70 -13.69
C VAL A 142 7.28 15.80 -14.85
N ASP A 143 6.09 15.20 -14.73
CA ASP A 143 5.17 15.08 -15.88
C ASP A 143 3.70 14.94 -15.44
N TRP A 144 2.80 15.08 -16.42
CA TRP A 144 1.38 14.77 -16.28
C TRP A 144 1.15 13.26 -16.40
N PHE A 145 0.21 12.74 -15.62
CA PHE A 145 -0.21 11.35 -15.70
C PHE A 145 -1.74 11.22 -15.61
N TYR A 146 -2.25 10.10 -16.06
CA TYR A 146 -3.65 9.71 -15.85
C TYR A 146 -3.70 8.43 -14.99
N GLY A 147 -4.40 8.51 -13.86
CA GLY A 147 -4.47 7.40 -12.93
C GLY A 147 -4.83 7.81 -11.52
N PHE A 148 -4.13 7.19 -10.58
CA PHE A 148 -4.33 7.34 -9.15
C PHE A 148 -3.06 7.84 -8.46
N LYS A 149 -3.20 8.32 -7.23
CA LYS A 149 -2.10 8.51 -6.28
C LYS A 149 -2.24 7.52 -5.14
N LEU A 150 -1.18 6.80 -4.87
CA LEU A 150 -1.04 5.98 -3.68
C LEU A 150 -0.29 6.78 -2.62
N HIS A 151 -0.99 7.12 -1.54
CA HIS A 151 -0.42 7.76 -0.37
C HIS A 151 -0.03 6.68 0.62
N LEU A 152 1.17 6.77 1.16
CA LEU A 152 1.75 5.79 2.07
C LEU A 152 2.29 6.47 3.32
N VAL A 153 2.14 5.80 4.45
CA VAL A 153 2.89 6.09 5.66
C VAL A 153 3.66 4.84 6.06
N VAL A 154 4.95 5.02 6.33
CA VAL A 154 5.84 3.95 6.78
C VAL A 154 6.53 4.34 8.09
N ASN A 155 6.92 3.34 8.89
CA ASN A 155 7.75 3.57 10.07
C ASN A 155 9.26 3.58 9.72
N ASP A 156 10.11 3.72 10.72
CA ASP A 156 11.57 3.68 10.61
C ASP A 156 12.14 2.31 10.23
N GLN A 157 11.34 1.24 10.32
CA GLN A 157 11.66 -0.11 9.84
C GLN A 157 11.18 -0.36 8.41
N GLY A 158 10.62 0.66 7.73
CA GLY A 158 10.09 0.54 6.37
C GLY A 158 8.80 -0.27 6.27
N GLU A 159 8.11 -0.52 7.38
CA GLU A 159 6.84 -1.22 7.38
C GLU A 159 5.70 -0.25 7.02
N LEU A 160 4.71 -0.77 6.30
CA LEU A 160 3.51 -0.01 5.93
C LEU A 160 2.62 0.19 7.16
N LEU A 161 2.41 1.43 7.58
CA LEU A 161 1.51 1.78 8.68
C LEU A 161 0.10 2.09 8.18
N SER A 162 0.01 2.90 7.14
CA SER A 162 -1.24 3.34 6.58
C SER A 162 -1.10 3.60 5.09
N LEU A 163 -2.19 3.42 4.36
CA LEU A 163 -2.22 3.65 2.93
C LEU A 163 -3.59 4.18 2.47
N ARG A 164 -3.58 4.94 1.38
CA ARG A 164 -4.80 5.42 0.75
C ARG A 164 -4.60 5.61 -0.75
N LEU A 165 -5.56 5.16 -1.52
CA LEU A 165 -5.62 5.44 -2.95
C LEU A 165 -6.61 6.59 -3.22
N THR A 166 -6.19 7.55 -4.04
CA THR A 166 -7.03 8.68 -4.48
C THR A 166 -6.93 8.87 -5.98
N ALA A 167 -7.88 9.57 -6.58
CA ALA A 167 -7.74 9.98 -7.98
C ALA A 167 -6.50 10.89 -8.16
N GLY A 168 -5.89 10.86 -9.34
CA GLY A 168 -4.60 11.53 -9.61
C GLY A 168 -4.57 13.04 -9.38
N ASN A 169 -5.71 13.72 -9.44
CA ASN A 169 -5.84 15.17 -9.21
C ASN A 169 -6.03 15.57 -7.75
N VAL A 170 -6.14 14.63 -6.83
CA VAL A 170 -6.33 14.93 -5.40
C VAL A 170 -5.03 15.49 -4.81
N ASP A 171 -5.15 16.57 -4.03
CA ASP A 171 -4.03 17.15 -3.30
C ASP A 171 -3.54 16.19 -2.19
N ASP A 172 -2.21 16.05 -2.06
CA ASP A 172 -1.58 15.09 -1.15
C ASP A 172 -1.88 15.34 0.33
N ARG A 173 -2.29 16.56 0.67
CA ARG A 173 -2.67 16.96 2.04
C ARG A 173 -4.06 16.47 2.45
N ARG A 174 -4.98 16.25 1.49
CA ARG A 174 -6.37 15.85 1.79
C ARG A 174 -6.50 14.51 2.52
N PRO A 175 -5.77 13.43 2.13
CA PRO A 175 -5.91 12.15 2.80
C PRO A 175 -5.18 12.05 4.14
N VAL A 176 -4.33 13.02 4.50
CA VAL A 176 -3.43 12.94 5.68
C VAL A 176 -4.20 12.65 6.96
N GLU A 177 -5.26 13.37 7.27
CA GLU A 177 -6.04 13.18 8.51
C GLU A 177 -6.54 11.74 8.71
N ARG A 178 -6.88 11.07 7.60
CA ARG A 178 -7.33 9.67 7.66
C ARG A 178 -6.17 8.68 7.75
N LEU A 179 -5.02 9.03 7.15
CA LEU A 179 -3.83 8.18 7.17
C LEU A 179 -3.17 8.11 8.54
N ILE A 180 -3.34 9.16 9.35
CA ILE A 180 -2.63 9.30 10.63
C ILE A 180 -3.48 8.93 11.85
N LYS A 181 -4.69 8.40 11.67
CA LYS A 181 -5.65 8.15 12.77
C LYS A 181 -5.08 7.34 13.94
N GLU A 182 -4.20 6.41 13.64
CA GLU A 182 -3.60 5.48 14.62
C GLU A 182 -2.12 5.79 14.92
N LEU A 183 -1.64 6.97 14.47
CA LEU A 183 -0.25 7.35 14.61
C LEU A 183 -0.05 8.32 15.76
N PHE A 184 1.13 8.27 16.36
CA PHE A 184 1.60 9.19 17.39
C PHE A 184 3.06 9.59 17.11
N GLY A 185 3.56 10.60 17.87
CA GLY A 185 4.94 11.05 17.80
C GLY A 185 5.21 11.99 16.63
N LYS A 186 6.15 11.67 15.74
CA LYS A 186 6.62 12.55 14.67
C LYS A 186 6.36 11.99 13.27
N LEU A 187 5.74 12.80 12.41
CA LEU A 187 5.48 12.50 11.01
C LEU A 187 6.35 13.38 10.13
N PHE A 188 7.29 12.78 9.41
CA PHE A 188 8.20 13.46 8.51
C PHE A 188 7.66 13.47 7.09
N ALA A 189 7.51 14.66 6.51
CA ALA A 189 6.90 14.85 5.20
C ALA A 189 7.73 15.77 4.29
N ASP A 190 7.44 15.73 2.98
CA ASP A 190 8.03 16.67 2.02
C ASP A 190 7.40 18.07 2.15
N LYS A 191 8.03 19.06 1.52
CA LYS A 191 7.56 20.46 1.46
C LYS A 191 6.16 20.61 0.87
N GLY A 192 5.69 19.65 0.08
CA GLY A 192 4.34 19.61 -0.46
C GLY A 192 3.26 19.55 0.60
N TYR A 193 3.56 18.99 1.78
CA TYR A 193 2.62 18.85 2.90
C TYR A 193 2.52 20.08 3.78
N ILE A 194 3.28 21.15 3.51
CA ILE A 194 3.21 22.42 4.28
C ILE A 194 1.82 23.05 4.07
N SER A 195 1.05 23.09 5.16
CA SER A 195 -0.25 23.75 5.23
C SER A 195 -0.49 24.19 6.67
N ARG A 196 -0.79 25.49 6.86
CA ARG A 196 -1.13 26.02 8.16
C ARG A 196 -2.37 25.33 8.74
N VAL A 197 -3.40 25.16 7.94
CA VAL A 197 -4.64 24.47 8.31
C VAL A 197 -4.40 23.04 8.75
N LEU A 198 -3.56 22.28 8.01
CA LEU A 198 -3.21 20.93 8.38
C LEU A 198 -2.43 20.89 9.69
N PHE A 199 -1.45 21.79 9.86
CA PHE A 199 -0.66 21.87 11.08
C PHE A 199 -1.53 22.19 12.30
N GLU A 200 -2.40 23.20 12.20
CA GLU A 200 -3.31 23.60 13.28
C GLU A 200 -4.25 22.45 13.66
N ARG A 201 -4.82 21.74 12.69
CA ARG A 201 -5.67 20.58 12.95
C ARG A 201 -4.94 19.45 13.67
N LEU A 202 -3.72 19.14 13.26
CA LEU A 202 -2.93 18.07 13.87
C LEU A 202 -2.44 18.43 15.27
N PHE A 203 -2.15 19.70 15.50
CA PHE A 203 -1.60 20.17 16.78
C PHE A 203 -2.68 20.42 17.85
N PHE A 204 -3.81 21.03 17.46
CA PHE A 204 -4.84 21.45 18.43
C PHE A 204 -5.98 20.44 18.60
N ASN A 205 -6.28 19.66 17.60
CA ASN A 205 -7.46 18.76 17.61
C ASN A 205 -7.11 17.30 17.85
N ASP A 206 -5.84 16.98 18.09
CA ASP A 206 -5.39 15.60 18.21
C ASP A 206 -4.77 15.32 19.59
N GLU A 207 -5.48 14.57 20.42
CA GLU A 207 -4.99 14.12 21.73
C GLU A 207 -3.70 13.28 21.65
N ARG A 208 -3.36 12.79 20.45
CA ARG A 208 -2.22 11.91 20.19
C ARG A 208 -0.89 12.63 20.06
N GLN A 209 -0.86 13.96 20.10
CA GLN A 209 0.35 14.79 20.02
C GLN A 209 1.23 14.49 18.79
N LEU A 210 0.62 14.23 17.63
CA LEU A 210 1.36 13.98 16.40
C LEU A 210 1.93 15.28 15.82
N GLN A 211 3.26 15.36 15.73
CA GLN A 211 3.97 16.51 15.18
C GLN A 211 4.31 16.30 13.70
N LEU A 212 3.78 17.17 12.82
CA LEU A 212 4.16 17.18 11.40
C LEU A 212 5.45 17.97 11.19
N ILE A 213 6.52 17.31 10.77
CA ILE A 213 7.84 17.88 10.52
C ILE A 213 8.12 17.94 9.02
N THR A 214 8.42 19.13 8.49
CA THR A 214 8.72 19.34 7.07
C THR A 214 9.94 20.22 6.88
N LYS A 215 10.62 20.10 5.71
CA LYS A 215 11.62 21.09 5.30
C LYS A 215 10.94 22.43 4.98
N LEU A 216 11.59 23.55 5.29
CA LEU A 216 11.08 24.88 4.94
C LEU A 216 11.08 25.12 3.41
N LYS A 217 10.09 25.85 2.92
CA LYS A 217 10.10 26.38 1.54
C LYS A 217 11.03 27.59 1.44
N LYS A 218 11.53 27.87 0.24
CA LYS A 218 12.28 29.08 -0.06
C LYS A 218 11.42 30.31 0.30
N GLY A 219 12.00 31.25 1.06
CA GLY A 219 11.28 32.45 1.52
C GLY A 219 10.51 32.32 2.84
N MET A 220 10.43 31.15 3.44
CA MET A 220 9.89 31.01 4.81
C MET A 220 10.92 31.46 5.85
N LYS A 221 10.43 32.08 6.95
CA LYS A 221 11.30 32.40 8.09
C LYS A 221 12.00 31.14 8.59
N ASN A 222 13.30 31.27 8.83
CA ASN A 222 14.08 30.17 9.41
C ASN A 222 13.55 29.88 10.83
N ARG A 223 13.43 28.60 11.17
CA ARG A 223 13.06 28.14 12.52
C ARG A 223 14.18 27.24 13.04
N LEU A 224 14.51 27.43 14.30
CA LEU A 224 15.34 26.45 14.99
C LEU A 224 14.63 25.11 14.98
N MET A 225 15.31 24.11 14.50
CA MET A 225 14.81 22.74 14.41
C MET A 225 15.76 21.84 15.18
N PRO A 226 15.25 20.96 16.06
CA PRO A 226 16.07 19.99 16.77
C PRO A 226 16.97 19.20 15.81
N LEU A 227 18.17 18.86 16.25
CA LEU A 227 19.13 18.11 15.41
C LEU A 227 18.55 16.78 14.94
N PHE A 228 17.83 16.08 15.83
CA PHE A 228 17.11 14.84 15.49
C PHE A 228 16.18 15.03 14.31
N ASP A 229 15.33 16.08 14.32
CA ASP A 229 14.38 16.33 13.24
C ASP A 229 15.07 16.66 11.92
N LYS A 230 16.20 17.37 11.96
CA LYS A 230 17.03 17.62 10.77
C LYS A 230 17.59 16.33 10.18
N ILE A 231 18.04 15.41 11.05
CA ILE A 231 18.57 14.10 10.63
C ILE A 231 17.44 13.27 10.02
N MET A 232 16.29 13.17 10.68
CA MET A 232 15.14 12.40 10.19
C MET A 232 14.60 12.94 8.87
N LEU A 233 14.56 14.25 8.67
CA LEU A 233 14.20 14.84 7.37
C LEU A 233 15.18 14.50 6.25
N ARG A 234 16.45 14.25 6.55
CA ARG A 234 17.42 13.72 5.57
C ARG A 234 17.19 12.24 5.29
N LYS A 235 16.84 11.47 6.34
CA LYS A 235 16.54 10.04 6.27
C LYS A 235 15.16 9.73 5.64
N ARG A 236 14.35 10.74 5.33
CA ARG A 236 13.04 10.58 4.66
C ARG A 236 13.13 9.79 3.35
N SER A 237 14.32 9.70 2.73
CA SER A 237 14.54 8.85 1.56
C SER A 237 14.17 7.36 1.77
N ILE A 238 13.98 6.93 3.02
CA ILE A 238 13.47 5.58 3.32
C ILE A 238 12.13 5.31 2.62
N ILE A 239 11.19 6.26 2.66
CA ILE A 239 9.89 6.07 2.00
C ILE A 239 10.02 6.07 0.47
N GLU A 240 10.97 6.81 -0.09
CA GLU A 240 11.28 6.78 -1.51
C GLU A 240 11.80 5.39 -1.91
N SER A 241 12.66 4.78 -1.07
CA SER A 241 13.15 3.41 -1.27
C SER A 241 12.04 2.36 -1.15
N VAL A 242 11.08 2.55 -0.21
CA VAL A 242 9.89 1.69 -0.10
C VAL A 242 9.04 1.79 -1.37
N ILE A 243 8.78 3.00 -1.85
CA ILE A 243 8.01 3.25 -3.07
C ILE A 243 8.71 2.62 -4.29
N ASP A 244 10.03 2.76 -4.38
CA ASP A 244 10.81 2.13 -5.44
C ASP A 244 10.68 0.61 -5.43
N GLN A 245 10.79 -0.02 -4.27
CA GLN A 245 10.60 -1.47 -4.13
C GLN A 245 9.18 -1.90 -4.50
N LEU A 246 8.16 -1.16 -4.09
CA LEU A 246 6.78 -1.43 -4.45
C LEU A 246 6.57 -1.37 -5.97
N LYS A 247 7.14 -0.39 -6.66
CA LYS A 247 6.99 -0.22 -8.11
C LYS A 247 7.82 -1.20 -8.92
N ASN A 248 9.10 -1.36 -8.58
CA ASN A 248 10.07 -2.07 -9.41
C ASN A 248 10.20 -3.55 -9.05
N ILE A 249 9.95 -3.93 -7.79
CA ILE A 249 10.03 -5.32 -7.36
C ILE A 249 8.64 -5.93 -7.26
N SER A 250 7.74 -5.32 -6.46
CA SER A 250 6.36 -5.79 -6.34
C SER A 250 5.46 -5.38 -7.52
N GLN A 251 5.98 -4.60 -8.45
CA GLN A 251 5.36 -4.24 -9.74
C GLN A 251 3.91 -3.71 -9.63
N ILE A 252 3.61 -2.93 -8.58
CA ILE A 252 2.26 -2.40 -8.34
C ILE A 252 1.77 -1.45 -9.45
N GLU A 253 2.67 -0.87 -10.24
CA GLU A 253 2.34 0.05 -11.35
C GLU A 253 2.24 -0.67 -12.70
N HIS A 254 2.49 -1.98 -12.76
CA HIS A 254 2.41 -2.73 -14.02
C HIS A 254 0.96 -2.92 -14.46
N THR A 255 0.54 -2.16 -15.48
CA THR A 255 -0.88 -2.01 -15.79
C THR A 255 -1.21 -2.25 -17.26
N ARG A 256 -1.97 -3.29 -17.51
CA ARG A 256 -2.87 -3.44 -18.66
C ARG A 256 -4.19 -4.05 -18.18
N HIS A 257 -4.71 -3.54 -17.07
CA HIS A 257 -5.94 -4.08 -16.49
C HIS A 257 -7.15 -3.78 -17.38
N ARG A 258 -7.96 -4.80 -17.61
CA ARG A 258 -9.25 -4.69 -18.31
C ARG A 258 -10.42 -4.58 -17.31
N SER A 259 -10.16 -4.71 -16.02
CA SER A 259 -11.12 -4.63 -14.92
C SER A 259 -10.54 -3.75 -13.81
N ALA A 260 -11.36 -2.82 -13.31
CA ALA A 260 -10.99 -2.00 -12.16
C ALA A 260 -10.77 -2.84 -10.90
N VAL A 261 -11.62 -3.85 -10.67
CA VAL A 261 -11.51 -4.75 -9.52
C VAL A 261 -10.17 -5.50 -9.56
N ASN A 262 -9.80 -6.08 -10.70
CA ASN A 262 -8.54 -6.81 -10.82
C ASN A 262 -7.31 -5.88 -10.71
N PHE A 263 -7.44 -4.60 -11.04
CA PHE A 263 -6.40 -3.61 -10.74
C PHE A 263 -6.21 -3.44 -9.22
N PHE A 264 -7.31 -3.30 -8.46
CA PHE A 264 -7.22 -3.18 -7.00
C PHE A 264 -6.69 -4.46 -6.36
N VAL A 265 -7.14 -5.64 -6.81
CA VAL A 265 -6.62 -6.93 -6.35
C VAL A 265 -5.11 -7.01 -6.56
N ASN A 266 -4.64 -6.67 -7.76
CA ASN A 266 -3.21 -6.65 -8.09
C ASN A 266 -2.43 -5.66 -7.21
N LEU A 267 -2.95 -4.44 -7.03
CA LEU A 267 -2.31 -3.44 -6.17
C LEU A 267 -2.18 -3.93 -4.72
N ILE A 268 -3.27 -4.44 -4.14
CA ILE A 268 -3.29 -4.90 -2.75
C ILE A 268 -2.36 -6.11 -2.58
N ALA A 269 -2.38 -7.07 -3.49
CA ALA A 269 -1.49 -8.22 -3.45
C ALA A 269 0.00 -7.83 -3.55
N GLY A 270 0.33 -6.81 -4.35
CA GLY A 270 1.68 -6.26 -4.41
C GLY A 270 2.12 -5.59 -3.09
N LEU A 271 1.19 -4.90 -2.41
CA LEU A 271 1.44 -4.34 -1.08
C LEU A 271 1.64 -5.45 -0.04
N ILE A 272 0.82 -6.51 -0.08
CA ILE A 272 0.99 -7.69 0.79
C ILE A 272 2.34 -8.37 0.53
N ALA A 273 2.70 -8.61 -0.73
CA ALA A 273 4.00 -9.21 -1.09
C ALA A 273 5.18 -8.39 -0.53
N TYR A 274 5.05 -7.06 -0.52
CA TYR A 274 6.04 -6.20 0.13
C TYR A 274 6.12 -6.45 1.65
N THR A 275 5.00 -6.66 2.35
CA THR A 275 5.02 -6.91 3.80
C THR A 275 5.76 -8.20 4.16
N TRP A 276 5.78 -9.18 3.27
CA TRP A 276 6.49 -10.45 3.40
C TRP A 276 7.98 -10.41 3.09
N ARG A 277 8.53 -9.26 2.71
CA ARG A 277 9.97 -9.15 2.45
C ARG A 277 10.75 -9.20 3.75
N GLU A 278 11.78 -10.05 3.80
CA GLU A 278 12.68 -10.18 4.94
C GLU A 278 13.50 -8.90 5.15
N LYS A 279 14.00 -8.33 4.06
CA LYS A 279 14.79 -7.09 4.11
C LYS A 279 13.96 -5.92 3.59
N LYS A 280 13.55 -5.05 4.49
CA LYS A 280 12.92 -3.76 4.18
C LYS A 280 13.93 -2.62 4.37
N PRO A 281 13.80 -1.50 3.66
CA PRO A 281 14.55 -0.30 3.98
C PRO A 281 14.32 0.08 5.44
N SER A 282 15.39 0.23 6.24
CA SER A 282 15.29 0.58 7.66
C SER A 282 16.34 1.60 8.05
N LEU A 283 16.08 2.35 9.12
CA LEU A 283 17.01 3.36 9.61
C LEU A 283 17.96 2.85 10.69
N ASN A 284 17.76 1.62 11.20
CA ASN A 284 18.55 1.04 12.29
C ASN A 284 18.78 2.01 13.46
N ILE A 285 17.72 2.69 13.89
CA ILE A 285 17.76 3.62 15.01
C ILE A 285 17.72 2.79 16.29
N HIS A 286 18.82 2.73 17.02
CA HIS A 286 18.84 2.10 18.33
C HIS A 286 18.31 3.09 19.39
N PHE A 287 17.40 2.66 20.25
CA PHE A 287 16.82 3.49 21.33
C PHE A 287 17.89 4.10 22.26
N LYS A 288 19.10 3.52 22.35
CA LYS A 288 20.22 4.10 23.08
C LYS A 288 20.66 5.46 22.52
N ASP A 289 20.44 5.72 21.23
CA ASP A 289 20.81 7.01 20.62
C ASP A 289 19.80 8.12 20.93
N GLN A 290 18.59 7.78 21.39
CA GLN A 290 17.59 8.75 21.81
C GLN A 290 17.82 9.30 23.24
N VAL A 291 18.43 8.49 24.11
CA VAL A 291 18.73 8.86 25.50
C VAL A 291 19.92 9.83 25.62
N LEU A 292 20.77 9.89 24.58
CA LEU A 292 21.96 10.75 24.55
C LEU A 292 21.68 12.16 24.01
N LEU A 293 20.46 12.47 23.62
CA LEU A 293 20.08 13.84 23.26
C LEU A 293 19.78 14.61 24.56
N PRO A 294 20.52 15.69 24.87
CA PRO A 294 20.27 16.46 26.08
C PRO A 294 18.82 16.96 26.09
N GLU A 295 18.13 16.78 27.21
CA GLU A 295 16.87 17.47 27.46
C GLU A 295 17.13 18.96 27.29
N VAL A 296 16.52 19.55 26.28
CA VAL A 296 16.50 21.00 26.16
C VAL A 296 15.52 21.49 27.20
N VAL A 297 16.03 21.81 28.38
CA VAL A 297 15.30 22.59 29.37
C VAL A 297 15.05 23.95 28.73
N ILE A 298 13.77 24.30 28.52
CA ILE A 298 13.32 25.62 28.08
C ILE A 298 13.25 26.51 29.29
#